data_649ad78558c43bdd3775c5a5b9157ca5
#
_entry.id   649ad78558c43bdd3775c5a5b9157ca5
#
_cell.length_a   1.000
_cell.length_b   1.000
_cell.length_c   1.000
_cell.angle_alpha   90.00
_cell.angle_beta   90.00
_cell.angle_gamma   90.00
#
_symmetry.space_group_name_H-M   'P 1'
#
loop_
_entity.id
_entity.type
_entity.pdbx_description
1 polymer ?
#
loop_
_entity_poly.entity_id
_entity_poly.type
_entity_poly.pdbx_seq_one_letter_code
_entity_poly.pdbx_strand_id
1 'polypeptide(L)'
;MIKLEHVDKYFGDLHVLKDVNLEVAEGEKLVIIGPSGSGKSTTVRCMNFLEEPTSGHVYIDGQELTNKNKTRIVRDNMSMVFQQFNLYPHMTVLKNLTLAPMKLHHKTKAEAEELAYHYLEVVGLRDKADVYPPQLSGGQHPRIAI
;
A
#
# COMPACT_ATOMS: atom_id res chain seq x y z
N MET A 1 13.68 -6.82 1.51
CA MET A 1 14.16 -6.30 2.83
C MET A 1 13.84 -4.81 2.92
N ILE A 2 13.30 -4.34 4.05
CA ILE A 2 13.01 -2.92 4.32
C ILE A 2 13.84 -2.48 5.52
N LYS A 3 14.47 -1.29 5.44
CA LYS A 3 15.25 -0.77 6.55
C LYS A 3 15.00 0.73 6.75
N LEU A 4 14.82 1.13 8.00
CA LEU A 4 14.77 2.52 8.46
C LEU A 4 16.00 2.77 9.32
N GLU A 5 16.72 3.87 9.07
CA GLU A 5 17.89 4.29 9.84
C GLU A 5 17.70 5.72 10.31
N HIS A 6 17.71 5.90 11.62
CA HIS A 6 17.61 7.19 12.29
C HIS A 6 16.45 8.07 11.78
N VAL A 7 15.28 7.44 11.55
CA VAL A 7 14.13 8.13 10.96
C VAL A 7 13.42 8.98 11.99
N ASP A 8 13.38 10.28 11.71
CA ASP A 8 12.54 11.25 12.41
C ASP A 8 11.41 11.73 11.52
N LYS A 9 10.25 11.98 12.09
CA LYS A 9 9.12 12.62 11.40
C LYS A 9 8.46 13.65 12.27
N TYR A 10 8.40 14.87 11.74
CA TYR A 10 7.68 15.99 12.31
C TYR A 10 6.45 16.35 11.45
N PHE A 11 5.37 16.77 12.08
CA PHE A 11 4.23 17.45 11.49
C PHE A 11 4.10 18.82 12.17
N GLY A 12 4.60 19.88 11.55
CA GLY A 12 4.83 21.15 12.22
C GLY A 12 5.76 20.96 13.42
N ASP A 13 5.31 21.35 14.60
CA ASP A 13 6.09 21.21 15.85
C ASP A 13 5.93 19.83 16.51
N LEU A 14 5.04 19.00 16.01
CA LEU A 14 4.77 17.67 16.59
C LEU A 14 5.80 16.65 16.11
N HIS A 15 6.68 16.18 16.99
CA HIS A 15 7.65 15.10 16.74
C HIS A 15 7.00 13.73 16.93
N VAL A 16 6.60 13.10 15.84
CA VAL A 16 5.82 11.84 15.82
C VAL A 16 6.71 10.61 15.80
N LEU A 17 7.75 10.59 14.97
CA LEU A 17 8.76 9.52 14.98
C LEU A 17 10.08 10.10 15.49
N LYS A 18 10.71 9.38 16.42
CA LYS A 18 11.91 9.82 17.14
C LYS A 18 12.99 8.76 17.00
N ASP A 19 13.97 9.03 16.15
CA ASP A 19 15.12 8.14 15.92
C ASP A 19 14.72 6.67 15.69
N VAL A 20 13.75 6.45 14.79
CA VAL A 20 13.24 5.11 14.53
C VAL A 20 14.24 4.33 13.69
N ASN A 21 14.72 3.23 14.28
CA ASN A 21 15.59 2.26 13.64
C ASN A 21 14.85 0.92 13.55
N LEU A 22 14.69 0.38 12.34
CA LEU A 22 13.89 -0.80 12.08
C LEU A 22 14.43 -1.53 10.84
N GLU A 23 14.47 -2.84 10.93
CA GLU A 23 14.81 -3.68 9.79
C GLU A 23 13.80 -4.83 9.70
N VAL A 24 13.32 -5.09 8.47
CA VAL A 24 12.43 -6.21 8.15
C VAL A 24 13.11 -7.04 7.07
N ALA A 25 13.52 -8.23 7.42
CA ALA A 25 14.18 -9.16 6.51
C ALA A 25 13.19 -9.74 5.49
N GLU A 26 13.70 -10.37 4.45
CA GLU A 26 12.87 -11.09 3.48
C GLU A 26 12.13 -12.25 4.16
N GLY A 27 10.84 -12.37 3.89
CA GLY A 27 9.97 -13.39 4.51
C GLY A 27 9.58 -13.13 5.97
N GLU A 28 10.11 -12.08 6.59
CA GLU A 28 9.77 -11.69 7.95
C GLU A 28 8.36 -11.09 8.04
N LYS A 29 7.68 -11.37 9.15
CA LYS A 29 6.39 -10.75 9.51
C LYS A 29 6.59 -9.86 10.71
N LEU A 30 6.53 -8.56 10.49
CA LEU A 30 6.61 -7.56 11.56
C LEU A 30 5.22 -7.09 11.96
N VAL A 31 4.96 -7.01 13.26
CA VAL A 31 3.74 -6.43 13.82
C VAL A 31 4.09 -5.22 14.66
N ILE A 32 3.52 -4.05 14.33
CA ILE A 32 3.69 -2.81 15.08
C ILE A 32 2.46 -2.60 15.97
N ILE A 33 2.65 -2.64 17.28
CA ILE A 33 1.58 -2.46 18.28
C ILE A 33 1.83 -1.18 19.11
N GLY A 34 0.76 -0.63 19.65
CA GLY A 34 0.82 0.57 20.48
C GLY A 34 -0.51 1.33 20.51
N PRO A 35 -0.66 2.33 21.40
CA PRO A 35 -1.89 3.12 21.51
C PRO A 35 -2.18 3.96 20.27
N SER A 36 -3.40 4.49 20.16
CA SER A 36 -3.75 5.43 19.08
C SER A 36 -2.85 6.67 19.17
N GLY A 37 -2.39 7.18 18.03
CA GLY A 37 -1.49 8.34 17.97
C GLY A 37 -0.01 8.04 18.23
N SER A 38 0.41 6.78 18.47
CA SER A 38 1.82 6.44 18.75
C SER A 38 2.73 6.38 17.50
N GLY A 39 2.27 6.85 16.34
CA GLY A 39 3.09 6.91 15.13
C GLY A 39 3.10 5.64 14.26
N LYS A 40 2.38 4.56 14.61
CA LYS A 40 2.37 3.29 13.84
C LYS A 40 2.09 3.48 12.34
N SER A 41 1.00 4.15 12.02
CA SER A 41 0.64 4.41 10.63
C SER A 41 1.63 5.34 9.93
N THR A 42 2.23 6.26 10.66
CA THR A 42 3.29 7.15 10.16
C THR A 42 4.54 6.35 9.84
N THR A 43 4.94 5.42 10.72
CA THR A 43 6.07 4.51 10.47
C THR A 43 5.87 3.71 9.18
N VAL A 44 4.70 3.06 9.03
CA VAL A 44 4.38 2.29 7.81
C VAL A 44 4.36 3.18 6.56
N ARG A 45 3.86 4.42 6.66
CA ARG A 45 3.88 5.37 5.54
C ARG A 45 5.27 5.91 5.22
N CYS A 46 6.17 5.98 6.20
CA CYS A 46 7.57 6.30 5.94
C CYS A 46 8.29 5.15 5.22
N MET A 47 7.98 3.89 5.55
CA MET A 47 8.58 2.72 4.87
C MET A 47 8.34 2.73 3.36
N ASN A 48 7.16 3.15 2.90
CA ASN A 48 6.83 3.23 1.48
C ASN A 48 6.91 4.66 0.90
N PHE A 49 7.48 5.58 1.67
CA PHE A 49 7.67 6.98 1.28
C PHE A 49 6.39 7.73 0.87
N LEU A 50 5.22 7.27 1.31
CA LEU A 50 3.97 8.05 1.26
C LEU A 50 4.03 9.25 2.21
N GLU A 51 4.73 9.08 3.35
CA GLU A 51 5.18 10.17 4.20
C GLU A 51 6.70 10.23 4.10
N GLU A 52 7.22 11.33 3.58
CA GLU A 52 8.66 11.57 3.54
C GLU A 52 9.19 11.79 4.96
N PRO A 53 10.23 11.05 5.41
CA PRO A 53 10.89 11.35 6.67
C PRO A 53 11.40 12.79 6.71
N THR A 54 11.41 13.39 7.89
CA THR A 54 12.03 14.73 8.08
C THR A 54 13.54 14.60 8.10
N SER A 55 14.07 13.50 8.67
CA SER A 55 15.48 13.12 8.63
C SER A 55 15.61 11.59 8.71
N GLY A 56 16.83 11.09 8.50
CA GLY A 56 17.12 9.66 8.43
C GLY A 56 16.94 9.10 7.03
N HIS A 57 17.07 7.79 6.93
CA HIS A 57 17.15 7.09 5.65
C HIS A 57 16.18 5.90 5.61
N VAL A 58 15.62 5.63 4.43
CA VAL A 58 14.75 4.46 4.19
C VAL A 58 15.32 3.68 3.01
N TYR A 59 15.46 2.38 3.19
CA TYR A 59 15.98 1.48 2.15
C TYR A 59 14.99 0.38 1.82
N ILE A 60 14.89 0.04 0.54
CA ILE A 60 14.19 -1.13 0.03
C ILE A 60 15.21 -1.95 -0.77
N ASP A 61 15.42 -3.21 -0.38
CA ASP A 61 16.39 -4.11 -1.00
C ASP A 61 17.77 -3.48 -1.20
N GLY A 62 18.25 -2.76 -0.17
CA GLY A 62 19.54 -2.07 -0.15
C GLY A 62 19.58 -0.77 -0.97
N GLN A 63 18.50 -0.38 -1.63
CA GLN A 63 18.40 0.87 -2.37
C GLN A 63 17.77 1.97 -1.51
N GLU A 64 18.48 3.05 -1.28
CA GLU A 64 17.95 4.20 -0.55
C GLU A 64 16.83 4.88 -1.33
N LEU A 65 15.70 5.12 -0.65
CA LEU A 65 14.59 5.90 -1.20
C LEU A 65 14.89 7.38 -1.14
N THR A 66 14.70 8.03 -2.28
CA THR A 66 14.85 9.47 -2.45
C THR A 66 13.68 10.02 -3.25
N ASN A 67 13.48 11.33 -3.27
CA ASN A 67 12.44 11.95 -4.08
C ASN A 67 12.57 11.67 -5.59
N LYS A 68 13.76 11.28 -6.06
CA LYS A 68 14.01 10.97 -7.48
C LYS A 68 13.64 9.54 -7.87
N ASN A 69 13.75 8.58 -6.96
CA ASN A 69 13.61 7.15 -7.28
C ASN A 69 12.43 6.46 -6.57
N LYS A 70 11.84 7.10 -5.52
CA LYS A 70 10.80 6.50 -4.67
C LYS A 70 9.63 5.91 -5.46
N THR A 71 9.10 6.65 -6.44
CA THR A 71 7.94 6.20 -7.21
C THR A 71 8.20 4.89 -7.94
N ARG A 72 9.38 4.73 -8.53
CA ARG A 72 9.76 3.52 -9.24
C ARG A 72 10.00 2.37 -8.26
N ILE A 73 10.85 2.59 -7.26
CA ILE A 73 11.24 1.52 -6.32
C ILE A 73 10.04 1.03 -5.52
N VAL A 74 9.22 1.93 -4.98
CA VAL A 74 8.03 1.56 -4.20
C VAL A 74 7.02 0.81 -5.06
N ARG A 75 6.71 1.34 -6.26
CA ARG A 75 5.76 0.69 -7.17
C ARG A 75 6.19 -0.74 -7.55
N ASP A 76 7.48 -0.95 -7.78
CA ASP A 76 7.99 -2.21 -8.30
C ASP A 76 8.20 -3.26 -7.17
N ASN A 77 8.30 -2.84 -5.90
CA ASN A 77 8.68 -3.73 -4.78
C ASN A 77 7.70 -3.75 -3.60
N MET A 78 6.73 -2.84 -3.54
CA MET A 78 5.84 -2.73 -2.37
C MET A 78 4.39 -2.55 -2.78
N SER A 79 3.48 -3.07 -1.95
CA SER A 79 2.07 -2.71 -1.98
C SER A 79 1.62 -2.31 -0.58
N MET A 80 0.54 -1.54 -0.49
CA MET A 80 -0.05 -1.12 0.77
C MET A 80 -1.56 -1.31 0.74
N VAL A 81 -2.09 -2.02 1.72
CA VAL A 81 -3.53 -2.09 1.96
C VAL A 81 -3.90 -1.00 2.97
N PHE A 82 -4.72 -0.05 2.54
CA PHE A 82 -5.16 1.06 3.38
C PHE A 82 -6.34 0.65 4.25
N GLN A 83 -6.43 1.26 5.43
CA GLN A 83 -7.55 1.04 6.36
C GLN A 83 -8.91 1.47 5.76
N GLN A 84 -8.93 2.43 4.86
CA GLN A 84 -10.13 2.92 4.15
C GLN A 84 -10.36 2.27 2.79
N PHE A 85 -9.57 1.21 2.46
CA PHE A 85 -9.65 0.41 1.23
C PHE A 85 -9.46 1.16 -0.10
N ASN A 86 -9.64 2.45 -0.16
CA ASN A 86 -9.37 3.40 -1.27
C ASN A 86 -9.83 2.95 -2.67
N LEU A 87 -10.95 2.24 -2.75
CA LEU A 87 -11.58 1.94 -4.03
C LEU A 87 -12.22 3.20 -4.62
N TYR A 88 -12.12 3.39 -5.92
CA TYR A 88 -12.78 4.50 -6.64
C TYR A 88 -14.30 4.26 -6.65
N PRO A 89 -15.11 5.07 -5.94
CA PRO A 89 -16.54 4.80 -5.75
C PRO A 89 -17.36 4.93 -7.03
N HIS A 90 -16.87 5.66 -8.02
CA HIS A 90 -17.49 5.88 -9.33
C HIS A 90 -17.14 4.83 -10.38
N MET A 91 -16.35 3.84 -10.02
CA MET A 91 -15.97 2.70 -10.87
C MET A 91 -16.50 1.40 -10.27
N THR A 92 -16.85 0.44 -11.14
CA THR A 92 -17.18 -0.92 -10.67
C THR A 92 -15.96 -1.59 -10.05
N VAL A 93 -16.17 -2.68 -9.30
CA VAL A 93 -15.10 -3.51 -8.75
C VAL A 93 -14.12 -3.94 -9.85
N LEU A 94 -14.64 -4.48 -10.94
CA LEU A 94 -13.80 -4.90 -12.07
C LEU A 94 -12.95 -3.76 -12.63
N LYS A 95 -13.52 -2.56 -12.79
CA LYS A 95 -12.77 -1.39 -13.27
C LYS A 95 -11.71 -0.93 -12.27
N ASN A 96 -11.98 -1.02 -10.96
CA ASN A 96 -10.98 -0.74 -9.93
C ASN A 96 -9.77 -1.69 -10.05
N LEU A 97 -10.03 -2.99 -10.21
CA LEU A 97 -8.98 -4.01 -10.30
C LEU A 97 -8.19 -3.95 -11.62
N THR A 98 -8.82 -3.57 -12.72
CA THR A 98 -8.17 -3.54 -14.04
C THR A 98 -7.39 -2.25 -14.29
N LEU A 99 -7.63 -1.18 -13.55
CA LEU A 99 -7.05 0.13 -13.80
C LEU A 99 -5.51 0.11 -13.74
N ALA A 100 -4.93 -0.40 -12.66
CA ALA A 100 -3.47 -0.43 -12.47
C ALA A 100 -2.79 -1.40 -13.47
N PRO A 101 -3.24 -2.64 -13.67
CA PRO A 101 -2.69 -3.52 -14.70
C PRO A 101 -2.64 -2.89 -16.10
N MET A 102 -3.70 -2.18 -16.51
CA MET A 102 -3.75 -1.52 -17.81
C MET A 102 -2.85 -0.27 -17.87
N LYS A 103 -2.85 0.57 -16.83
CA LYS A 103 -2.16 1.87 -16.84
C LYS A 103 -0.66 1.76 -16.53
N LEU A 104 -0.28 0.87 -15.62
CA LEU A 104 1.10 0.77 -15.12
C LEU A 104 1.86 -0.41 -15.74
N HIS A 105 1.17 -1.52 -16.01
CA HIS A 105 1.79 -2.73 -16.56
C HIS A 105 1.46 -2.94 -18.05
N HIS A 106 0.81 -1.97 -18.69
CA HIS A 106 0.48 -1.99 -20.12
C HIS A 106 -0.25 -3.24 -20.60
N LYS A 107 -0.98 -3.92 -19.69
CA LYS A 107 -1.80 -5.08 -20.05
C LYS A 107 -2.96 -4.66 -20.94
N THR A 108 -3.32 -5.52 -21.88
CA THR A 108 -4.56 -5.37 -22.64
C THR A 108 -5.77 -5.47 -21.71
N LYS A 109 -6.92 -4.99 -22.17
CA LYS A 109 -8.16 -5.09 -21.40
C LYS A 109 -8.50 -6.55 -21.06
N ALA A 110 -8.36 -7.45 -22.02
CA ALA A 110 -8.65 -8.87 -21.84
C ALA A 110 -7.76 -9.51 -20.76
N GLU A 111 -6.45 -9.28 -20.82
CA GLU A 111 -5.50 -9.78 -19.79
C GLU A 111 -5.77 -9.20 -18.40
N ALA A 112 -6.14 -7.92 -18.33
CA ALA A 112 -6.44 -7.28 -17.05
C ALA A 112 -7.77 -7.80 -16.45
N GLU A 113 -8.79 -8.04 -17.28
CA GLU A 113 -10.06 -8.62 -16.85
C GLU A 113 -9.89 -10.08 -16.42
N GLU A 114 -9.14 -10.88 -17.15
CA GLU A 114 -8.84 -12.27 -16.79
C GLU A 114 -8.15 -12.33 -15.40
N LEU A 115 -7.13 -11.50 -15.20
CA LEU A 115 -6.43 -11.38 -13.91
C LEU A 115 -7.37 -10.95 -12.77
N ALA A 116 -8.22 -9.95 -13.03
CA ALA A 116 -9.17 -9.45 -12.05
C ALA A 116 -10.21 -10.51 -11.68
N TYR A 117 -10.75 -11.24 -12.64
CA TYR A 117 -11.69 -12.33 -12.37
C TYR A 117 -11.04 -13.48 -11.61
N HIS A 118 -9.79 -13.81 -11.92
CA HIS A 118 -9.04 -14.81 -11.15
C HIS A 118 -8.95 -14.44 -9.66
N TYR A 119 -8.53 -13.22 -9.32
CA TYR A 119 -8.44 -12.78 -7.94
C TYR A 119 -9.80 -12.63 -7.26
N LEU A 120 -10.83 -12.17 -7.97
CA LEU A 120 -12.19 -12.14 -7.45
C LEU A 120 -12.70 -13.55 -7.10
N GLU A 121 -12.33 -14.55 -7.87
CA GLU A 121 -12.66 -15.96 -7.60
C GLU A 121 -11.93 -16.48 -6.35
N VAL A 122 -10.62 -16.17 -6.21
CA VAL A 122 -9.82 -16.53 -5.02
C VAL A 122 -10.43 -15.96 -3.74
N VAL A 123 -10.96 -14.74 -3.77
CA VAL A 123 -11.59 -14.11 -2.61
C VAL A 123 -13.11 -14.39 -2.50
N GLY A 124 -13.69 -15.20 -3.40
CA GLY A 124 -15.10 -15.59 -3.41
C GLY A 124 -16.05 -14.43 -3.70
N LEU A 125 -15.68 -13.51 -4.58
CA LEU A 125 -16.44 -12.30 -4.92
C LEU A 125 -16.60 -12.08 -6.44
N ARG A 126 -16.52 -13.16 -7.24
CA ARG A 126 -16.66 -13.09 -8.69
C ARG A 126 -17.98 -12.44 -9.15
N ASP A 127 -19.06 -12.72 -8.42
CA ASP A 127 -20.40 -12.16 -8.63
C ASP A 127 -20.49 -10.65 -8.36
N LYS A 128 -19.46 -10.05 -7.77
CA LYS A 128 -19.38 -8.62 -7.43
C LYS A 128 -18.60 -7.79 -8.44
N ALA A 129 -18.17 -8.36 -9.55
CA ALA A 129 -17.35 -7.67 -10.56
C ALA A 129 -17.99 -6.35 -11.06
N ASP A 130 -19.30 -6.37 -11.31
CA ASP A 130 -20.03 -5.26 -11.91
C ASP A 130 -20.69 -4.31 -10.89
N VAL A 131 -20.57 -4.58 -9.59
CA VAL A 131 -21.12 -3.70 -8.57
C VAL A 131 -20.17 -2.54 -8.25
N TYR A 132 -20.71 -1.47 -7.69
CA TYR A 132 -19.92 -0.33 -7.23
C TYR A 132 -19.50 -0.50 -5.76
N PRO A 133 -18.34 0.04 -5.34
CA PRO A 133 -17.87 -0.06 -3.96
C PRO A 133 -18.92 0.25 -2.89
N PRO A 134 -19.78 1.31 -2.98
CA PRO A 134 -20.79 1.56 -1.97
C PRO A 134 -21.84 0.47 -1.78
N GLN A 135 -21.94 -0.48 -2.73
CA GLN A 135 -22.87 -1.61 -2.68
C GLN A 135 -22.27 -2.86 -2.00
N LEU A 136 -20.99 -2.81 -1.65
CA LEU A 136 -20.30 -3.89 -0.97
C LEU A 136 -20.56 -3.86 0.53
N SER A 137 -20.59 -5.04 1.16
CA SER A 137 -20.61 -5.11 2.62
C SER A 137 -19.25 -4.78 3.23
N GLY A 138 -19.22 -4.44 4.54
CA GLY A 138 -17.98 -4.11 5.25
C GLY A 138 -16.93 -5.22 5.20
N GLY A 139 -17.33 -6.50 5.13
CA GLY A 139 -16.39 -7.62 4.99
C GLY A 139 -15.95 -7.91 3.55
N GLN A 140 -16.64 -7.36 2.54
CA GLN A 140 -16.27 -7.52 1.13
C GLN A 140 -15.22 -6.50 0.69
N HIS A 141 -15.29 -5.26 1.19
CA HIS A 141 -14.33 -4.20 0.87
C HIS A 141 -12.86 -4.61 1.08
N PRO A 142 -12.45 -5.12 2.27
CA PRO A 142 -11.05 -5.48 2.49
C PRO A 142 -10.58 -6.60 1.56
N ARG A 143 -11.45 -7.57 1.23
CA ARG A 143 -11.10 -8.67 0.32
C ARG A 143 -10.87 -8.24 -1.12
N ILE A 144 -11.47 -7.12 -1.54
CA ILE A 144 -11.25 -6.54 -2.87
C ILE A 144 -10.03 -5.62 -2.89
N ALA A 145 -9.68 -5.02 -1.73
CA ALA A 145 -8.57 -4.08 -1.63
C ALA A 145 -7.19 -4.75 -1.46
N ILE A 146 -7.15 -6.06 -1.23
CA ILE A 146 -5.93 -6.88 -1.15
C ILE A 146 -5.50 -7.31 -2.55
#